data_5e897507d8853486b6860cb11cc6a0ac
#
_entry.id   5e897507d8853486b6860cb11cc6a0ac
#
_cell.length_a   1.000
_cell.length_b   1.000
_cell.length_c   1.000
_cell.angle_alpha   90.00
_cell.angle_beta   90.00
_cell.angle_gamma   90.00
#
_symmetry.space_group_name_H-M   'P 1'
#
loop_
_entity.id
_entity.type
_entity.pdbx_description
1 polymer ?
#
loop_
_entity_poly.entity_id
_entity_poly.type
_entity_poly.pdbx_seq_one_letter_code
_entity_poly.pdbx_strand_id
1 'polypeptide(L)'
;GGIVTKLSEKTLNGTESTYTVKNTKLSARKLQSDLYDMVVAGKAMDIKHRHVLQRKSKKRNQDSNPIPSECPWEWMLGDWTVERSDGTSARINWTKPRKDTDFLYGTWVDPDGGVQNELISWQSDRGHLVANAHGPKGSFVAVDLSHVERHRMSGTISKRDMEGNITNGVIMIERISPNESRSRVITADGNSFTEVFRAVEK
;
A
#
# COMPACT_ATOMS: atom_id res chain seq x y z
N GLY A 1 -19.41 -25.54 13.16
CA GLY A 1 -19.36 -25.75 11.71
C GLY A 1 -18.24 -24.91 11.10
N GLY A 2 -17.63 -25.40 10.05
CA GLY A 2 -16.58 -24.72 9.28
C GLY A 2 -16.96 -24.61 7.82
N ILE A 3 -16.39 -23.61 7.14
CA ILE A 3 -16.53 -23.44 5.69
C ILE A 3 -15.28 -24.05 5.06
N VAL A 4 -15.49 -24.94 4.07
CA VAL A 4 -14.43 -25.53 3.27
C VAL A 4 -14.50 -24.95 1.87
N THR A 5 -13.40 -24.40 1.38
CA THR A 5 -13.30 -23.82 0.04
C THR A 5 -12.11 -24.45 -0.67
N LYS A 6 -12.33 -24.97 -1.87
CA LYS A 6 -11.25 -25.32 -2.79
C LYS A 6 -10.92 -24.10 -3.63
N LEU A 7 -9.64 -23.80 -3.72
CA LEU A 7 -9.11 -22.66 -4.48
C LEU A 7 -8.17 -23.19 -5.56
N SER A 8 -8.18 -22.54 -6.71
CA SER A 8 -7.27 -22.80 -7.81
C SER A 8 -6.65 -21.49 -8.23
N GLU A 9 -5.35 -21.47 -8.36
CA GLU A 9 -4.56 -20.31 -8.81
C GLU A 9 -3.72 -20.72 -10.01
N LYS A 10 -3.55 -19.78 -10.93
CA LYS A 10 -2.62 -19.92 -12.04
C LYS A 10 -1.65 -18.75 -12.00
N THR A 11 -0.38 -19.06 -11.86
CA THR A 11 0.69 -18.06 -11.87
C THR A 11 0.93 -17.51 -13.28
N LEU A 12 1.60 -16.39 -13.41
CA LEU A 12 1.91 -15.76 -14.70
C LEU A 12 2.78 -16.63 -15.62
N ASN A 13 3.58 -17.54 -15.07
CA ASN A 13 4.35 -18.53 -15.84
C ASN A 13 3.54 -19.78 -16.21
N GLY A 14 2.23 -19.78 -15.96
CA GLY A 14 1.33 -20.88 -16.31
C GLY A 14 1.28 -22.02 -15.29
N THR A 15 2.02 -21.94 -14.18
CA THR A 15 1.95 -22.97 -13.14
C THR A 15 0.60 -22.93 -12.44
N GLU A 16 -0.08 -24.07 -12.42
CA GLU A 16 -1.36 -24.22 -11.73
C GLU A 16 -1.14 -24.80 -10.32
N SER A 17 -1.83 -24.23 -9.35
CA SER A 17 -1.87 -24.73 -7.97
C SER A 17 -3.31 -24.86 -7.51
N THR A 18 -3.61 -25.91 -6.79
CA THR A 18 -4.88 -26.09 -6.11
C THR A 18 -4.64 -26.38 -4.64
N TYR A 19 -5.52 -25.87 -3.79
CA TYR A 19 -5.45 -26.14 -2.35
C TYR A 19 -6.82 -26.02 -1.71
N THR A 20 -6.96 -26.66 -0.55
CA THR A 20 -8.18 -26.61 0.23
C THR A 20 -7.97 -25.76 1.48
N VAL A 21 -8.85 -24.78 1.69
CA VAL A 21 -8.86 -23.96 2.91
C VAL A 21 -10.10 -24.34 3.72
N LYS A 22 -9.89 -24.72 4.98
CA LYS A 22 -10.96 -24.93 5.95
C LYS A 22 -10.93 -23.84 7.00
N ASN A 23 -11.94 -22.99 7.00
CA ASN A 23 -12.13 -21.96 7.99
C ASN A 23 -13.06 -22.46 9.09
N THR A 24 -12.57 -22.55 10.34
CA THR A 24 -13.33 -23.00 11.48
C THR A 24 -13.43 -21.89 12.51
N LYS A 25 -14.65 -21.48 12.83
CA LYS A 25 -14.90 -20.51 13.91
C LYS A 25 -14.68 -21.19 15.26
N LEU A 26 -13.63 -20.82 15.97
CA LEU A 26 -13.32 -21.35 17.31
C LEU A 26 -14.08 -20.60 18.40
N SER A 27 -14.32 -19.29 18.22
CA SER A 27 -15.11 -18.45 19.12
C SER A 27 -15.60 -17.20 18.38
N ALA A 28 -16.33 -16.30 19.05
CA ALA A 28 -16.70 -15.02 18.51
C ALA A 28 -15.50 -14.15 18.07
N ARG A 29 -14.31 -14.46 18.57
CA ARG A 29 -13.07 -13.69 18.33
C ARG A 29 -11.91 -14.51 17.75
N LYS A 30 -12.13 -15.79 17.48
CA LYS A 30 -11.08 -16.67 16.94
C LYS A 30 -11.58 -17.43 15.74
N LEU A 31 -10.81 -17.34 14.66
CA LEU A 31 -10.98 -18.11 13.43
C LEU A 31 -9.72 -18.94 13.23
N GLN A 32 -9.87 -20.22 12.95
CA GLN A 32 -8.79 -21.08 12.50
C GLN A 32 -8.93 -21.30 11.00
N SER A 33 -7.82 -21.13 10.28
CA SER A 33 -7.73 -21.40 8.85
C SER A 33 -6.69 -22.51 8.64
N ASP A 34 -7.13 -23.65 8.21
CA ASP A 34 -6.27 -24.79 7.86
C ASP A 34 -6.17 -24.86 6.33
N LEU A 35 -4.95 -24.87 5.82
CA LEU A 35 -4.62 -25.08 4.41
C LEU A 35 -4.03 -26.47 4.26
N TYR A 36 -4.58 -27.27 3.35
CA TYR A 36 -4.18 -28.65 3.10
C TYR A 36 -4.50 -29.05 1.65
N ASP A 37 -4.11 -30.27 1.27
CA ASP A 37 -4.29 -30.83 -0.07
C ASP A 37 -3.71 -29.92 -1.17
N MET A 38 -2.54 -29.32 -0.91
CA MET A 38 -1.89 -28.46 -1.89
C MET A 38 -1.28 -29.28 -3.00
N VAL A 39 -1.63 -28.92 -4.24
CA VAL A 39 -1.03 -29.48 -5.45
C VAL A 39 -0.43 -28.34 -6.26
N VAL A 40 0.83 -28.42 -6.62
CA VAL A 40 1.53 -27.42 -7.44
C VAL A 40 2.11 -28.11 -8.67
N ALA A 41 1.77 -27.62 -9.86
CA ALA A 41 2.20 -28.23 -11.14
C ALA A 41 1.91 -29.75 -11.20
N GLY A 42 0.75 -30.17 -10.69
CA GLY A 42 0.33 -31.59 -10.67
C GLY A 42 1.01 -32.43 -9.58
N LYS A 43 1.90 -31.90 -8.76
CA LYS A 43 2.57 -32.61 -7.66
C LYS A 43 1.91 -32.29 -6.33
N ALA A 44 1.49 -33.30 -5.59
CA ALA A 44 1.01 -33.12 -4.21
C ALA A 44 2.14 -32.67 -3.31
N MET A 45 1.86 -31.63 -2.53
CA MET A 45 2.77 -31.04 -1.56
C MET A 45 2.30 -31.44 -0.15
N ASP A 46 3.18 -32.02 0.66
CA ASP A 46 2.88 -32.29 2.07
C ASP A 46 3.05 -31.02 2.90
N ILE A 47 2.26 -30.01 2.56
CA ILE A 47 2.23 -28.73 3.26
C ILE A 47 0.90 -28.62 3.99
N LYS A 48 0.98 -28.51 5.31
CA LYS A 48 -0.17 -28.23 6.18
C LYS A 48 0.12 -26.97 6.96
N HIS A 49 -0.56 -25.90 6.60
CA HIS A 49 -0.46 -24.63 7.32
C HIS A 49 -1.71 -24.40 8.16
N ARG A 50 -1.49 -24.05 9.40
CA ARG A 50 -2.57 -23.64 10.30
C ARG A 50 -2.33 -22.20 10.76
N HIS A 51 -3.30 -21.35 10.52
CA HIS A 51 -3.34 -19.99 11.04
C HIS A 51 -4.48 -19.85 12.03
N VAL A 52 -4.20 -19.26 13.17
CA VAL A 52 -5.23 -18.87 14.13
C VAL A 52 -5.30 -17.33 14.13
N LEU A 53 -6.34 -16.81 13.53
CA LEU A 53 -6.65 -15.40 13.55
C LEU A 53 -7.43 -15.11 14.83
N GLN A 54 -6.88 -14.30 15.70
CA GLN A 54 -7.56 -13.84 16.91
C GLN A 54 -7.87 -12.34 16.77
N ARG A 55 -9.17 -12.02 16.78
CA ARG A 55 -9.58 -10.62 16.90
C ARG A 55 -9.11 -10.12 18.27
N LYS A 56 -8.10 -9.28 18.29
CA LYS A 56 -7.70 -8.57 19.51
C LYS A 56 -8.95 -7.89 20.07
N SER A 57 -9.21 -8.04 21.36
CA SER A 57 -10.21 -7.18 21.99
C SER A 57 -9.78 -5.74 21.68
N LYS A 58 -10.74 -4.86 21.36
CA LYS A 58 -10.53 -3.43 21.49
C LYS A 58 -10.36 -3.08 22.99
N LYS A 59 -9.32 -3.56 23.66
CA LYS A 59 -8.67 -2.70 24.61
C LYS A 59 -8.20 -1.53 23.76
N ARG A 60 -8.78 -0.37 23.94
CA ARG A 60 -8.14 0.88 23.59
C ARG A 60 -6.72 0.72 24.11
N ASN A 61 -5.78 0.39 23.22
CA ASN A 61 -4.38 0.47 23.56
C ASN A 61 -4.21 1.95 23.89
N GLN A 62 -3.96 2.26 25.15
CA GLN A 62 -3.52 3.59 25.57
C GLN A 62 -2.20 3.96 24.90
N ASP A 63 -1.55 2.99 24.22
CA ASP A 63 -0.31 3.14 23.46
C ASP A 63 -0.53 3.30 21.94
N SER A 64 -1.78 3.41 21.45
CA SER A 64 -2.00 3.73 20.04
C SER A 64 -1.66 5.21 19.82
N ASN A 65 -0.69 5.49 18.97
CA ASN A 65 -0.44 6.84 18.51
C ASN A 65 -1.74 7.38 17.89
N PRO A 66 -2.39 8.39 18.48
CA PRO A 66 -3.62 8.92 17.94
C PRO A 66 -3.35 9.46 16.55
N ILE A 67 -4.36 9.40 15.68
CA ILE A 67 -4.33 10.21 14.46
C ILE A 67 -4.05 11.65 14.93
N PRO A 68 -3.04 12.32 14.37
CA PRO A 68 -2.78 13.70 14.69
C PRO A 68 -4.08 14.51 14.56
N SER A 69 -4.37 15.38 15.51
CA SER A 69 -5.62 16.16 15.57
C SER A 69 -5.92 16.94 14.30
N GLU A 70 -4.86 17.30 13.57
CA GLU A 70 -4.91 17.77 12.19
C GLU A 70 -4.23 16.70 11.35
N CYS A 71 -4.97 16.01 10.49
CA CYS A 71 -4.40 15.01 9.57
C CYS A 71 -3.34 15.69 8.69
N PRO A 72 -2.04 15.51 8.94
CA PRO A 72 -0.99 16.27 8.27
C PRO A 72 -0.88 15.97 6.77
N TRP A 73 -1.61 14.98 6.28
CA TRP A 73 -1.67 14.58 4.86
C TRP A 73 -2.95 15.04 4.14
N GLU A 74 -3.93 15.67 4.82
CA GLU A 74 -5.17 16.13 4.17
C GLU A 74 -4.93 17.21 3.09
N TRP A 75 -3.81 17.91 3.15
CA TRP A 75 -3.41 18.86 2.12
C TRP A 75 -3.14 18.21 0.75
N MET A 76 -2.97 16.88 0.70
CA MET A 76 -2.81 16.13 -0.55
C MET A 76 -4.13 16.00 -1.33
N LEU A 77 -5.29 16.19 -0.69
CA LEU A 77 -6.58 16.02 -1.34
C LEU A 77 -6.74 16.91 -2.57
N GLY A 78 -7.30 16.34 -3.64
CA GLY A 78 -7.59 17.02 -4.90
C GLY A 78 -6.81 16.50 -6.09
N ASP A 79 -6.81 17.30 -7.14
CA ASP A 79 -6.15 16.99 -8.43
C ASP A 79 -4.77 17.67 -8.47
N TRP A 80 -3.77 16.90 -8.90
CA TRP A 80 -2.39 17.35 -8.99
C TRP A 80 -1.75 16.92 -10.29
N THR A 81 -0.94 17.81 -10.86
CA THR A 81 0.04 17.46 -11.89
C THR A 81 1.35 17.12 -11.21
N VAL A 82 2.07 16.14 -11.74
CA VAL A 82 3.35 15.67 -11.20
C VAL A 82 4.40 15.77 -12.30
N GLU A 83 5.47 16.48 -12.03
CA GLU A 83 6.65 16.57 -12.90
C GLU A 83 7.78 15.80 -12.26
N ARG A 84 8.39 14.89 -12.98
CA ARG A 84 9.50 14.04 -12.52
C ARG A 84 10.83 14.55 -13.04
N SER A 85 11.90 14.32 -12.31
CA SER A 85 13.26 14.73 -12.67
C SER A 85 13.82 14.09 -13.96
N ASP A 86 13.20 13.01 -14.43
CA ASP A 86 13.51 12.37 -15.71
C ASP A 86 12.79 13.02 -16.90
N GLY A 87 12.03 14.10 -16.68
CA GLY A 87 11.25 14.82 -17.69
C GLY A 87 9.87 14.22 -17.96
N THR A 88 9.51 13.10 -17.33
CA THR A 88 8.16 12.55 -17.44
C THR A 88 7.17 13.30 -16.55
N SER A 89 5.89 13.15 -16.82
CA SER A 89 4.83 13.75 -16.01
C SER A 89 3.74 12.73 -15.71
N ALA A 90 2.89 13.05 -14.77
CA ALA A 90 1.69 12.27 -14.45
C ALA A 90 0.61 13.20 -13.90
N ARG A 91 -0.58 12.66 -13.71
CA ARG A 91 -1.64 13.28 -12.93
C ARG A 91 -2.01 12.36 -11.78
N ILE A 92 -2.37 12.95 -10.66
CA ILE A 92 -2.94 12.20 -9.56
C ILE A 92 -4.15 12.94 -9.00
N ASN A 93 -5.17 12.18 -8.65
CA ASN A 93 -6.31 12.63 -7.89
C ASN A 93 -6.34 11.87 -6.57
N TRP A 94 -6.22 12.58 -5.44
CA TRP A 94 -6.43 12.02 -4.11
C TRP A 94 -7.79 12.39 -3.57
N THR A 95 -8.54 11.39 -3.16
CA THR A 95 -9.88 11.52 -2.58
C THR A 95 -9.95 10.87 -1.22
N LYS A 96 -10.87 11.37 -0.40
CA LYS A 96 -11.27 10.74 0.86
C LYS A 96 -12.63 10.09 0.64
N PRO A 97 -12.73 8.75 0.61
CA PRO A 97 -13.98 8.07 0.26
C PRO A 97 -15.16 8.44 1.18
N ARG A 98 -14.85 8.76 2.43
CA ARG A 98 -15.80 9.25 3.42
C ARG A 98 -15.10 10.24 4.34
N LYS A 99 -15.83 11.24 4.83
CA LYS A 99 -15.29 12.29 5.72
C LYS A 99 -14.68 11.76 7.01
N ASP A 100 -15.17 10.64 7.50
CA ASP A 100 -14.77 9.99 8.75
C ASP A 100 -13.69 8.91 8.58
N THR A 101 -13.11 8.77 7.38
CA THR A 101 -12.02 7.82 7.12
C THR A 101 -10.66 8.45 7.40
N ASP A 102 -9.73 7.62 7.87
CA ASP A 102 -8.33 7.93 8.13
C ASP A 102 -7.39 7.49 6.99
N PHE A 103 -7.95 7.31 5.79
CA PHE A 103 -7.20 6.96 4.60
C PHE A 103 -7.59 7.82 3.39
N LEU A 104 -6.65 7.97 2.47
CA LEU A 104 -6.84 8.56 1.15
C LEU A 104 -6.74 7.50 0.07
N TYR A 105 -7.50 7.69 -0.99
CA TYR A 105 -7.41 6.90 -2.20
C TYR A 105 -6.90 7.78 -3.34
N GLY A 106 -5.83 7.35 -3.99
CA GLY A 106 -5.18 8.03 -5.10
C GLY A 106 -5.34 7.26 -6.41
N THR A 107 -5.56 7.98 -7.48
CA THR A 107 -5.51 7.44 -8.84
C THR A 107 -4.47 8.22 -9.63
N TRP A 108 -3.39 7.56 -9.99
CA TRP A 108 -2.34 8.07 -10.84
C TRP A 108 -2.65 7.74 -12.30
N VAL A 109 -2.37 8.68 -13.18
CA VAL A 109 -2.51 8.50 -14.63
C VAL A 109 -1.24 9.03 -15.30
N ASP A 110 -0.49 8.13 -15.90
CA ASP A 110 0.68 8.48 -16.70
C ASP A 110 0.29 8.98 -18.12
N PRO A 111 1.17 9.70 -18.85
CA PRO A 111 0.84 10.26 -20.15
C PRO A 111 0.47 9.22 -21.21
N ASP A 112 0.96 7.99 -21.07
CA ASP A 112 0.63 6.85 -21.94
C ASP A 112 -0.69 6.17 -21.60
N GLY A 113 -1.42 6.70 -20.59
CA GLY A 113 -2.68 6.15 -20.09
C GLY A 113 -2.52 5.03 -19.08
N GLY A 114 -1.31 4.73 -18.62
CA GLY A 114 -1.07 3.81 -17.51
C GLY A 114 -1.75 4.30 -16.25
N VAL A 115 -2.47 3.41 -15.55
CA VAL A 115 -3.19 3.74 -14.31
C VAL A 115 -2.60 2.98 -13.15
N GLN A 116 -2.34 3.70 -12.06
CA GLN A 116 -1.93 3.17 -10.78
C GLN A 116 -2.89 3.63 -9.69
N ASN A 117 -3.30 2.70 -8.82
CA ASN A 117 -4.17 3.02 -7.68
C ASN A 117 -3.37 2.97 -6.39
N GLU A 118 -3.54 3.96 -5.55
CA GLU A 118 -2.82 4.15 -4.29
C GLU A 118 -3.78 4.21 -3.11
N LEU A 119 -3.43 3.56 -2.03
CA LEU A 119 -4.10 3.67 -0.74
C LEU A 119 -3.10 4.21 0.28
N ILE A 120 -3.43 5.35 0.89
CA ILE A 120 -2.65 5.95 1.99
C ILE A 120 -3.46 5.81 3.27
N SER A 121 -2.88 5.23 4.31
CA SER A 121 -3.56 4.99 5.59
C SER A 121 -2.64 5.21 6.79
N TRP A 122 -3.23 5.70 7.89
CA TRP A 122 -2.54 5.82 9.16
C TRP A 122 -2.52 4.50 9.91
N GLN A 123 -1.34 4.06 10.32
CA GLN A 123 -1.12 2.88 11.14
C GLN A 123 -0.94 3.29 12.60
N SER A 124 -2.04 3.34 13.35
CA SER A 124 -2.06 3.87 14.72
C SER A 124 -1.25 3.06 15.73
N ASP A 125 -0.99 1.79 15.44
CA ASP A 125 -0.16 0.91 16.27
C ASP A 125 1.34 1.22 16.14
N ARG A 126 1.74 1.83 15.02
CA ARG A 126 3.13 2.18 14.70
C ARG A 126 3.38 3.69 14.71
N GLY A 127 2.34 4.50 14.58
CA GLY A 127 2.47 5.95 14.39
C GLY A 127 3.00 6.34 13.01
N HIS A 128 2.74 5.52 11.99
CA HIS A 128 3.25 5.68 10.64
C HIS A 128 2.11 5.96 9.65
N LEU A 129 2.43 6.70 8.59
CA LEU A 129 1.58 6.81 7.41
C LEU A 129 2.12 5.86 6.34
N VAL A 130 1.28 4.93 5.89
CA VAL A 130 1.66 3.92 4.90
C VAL A 130 0.91 4.16 3.61
N ALA A 131 1.63 4.18 2.49
CA ALA A 131 1.06 4.25 1.15
C ALA A 131 1.42 3.00 0.36
N ASN A 132 0.43 2.43 -0.34
CA ASN A 132 0.61 1.30 -1.23
C ASN A 132 -0.06 1.61 -2.55
N ALA A 133 0.71 1.62 -3.63
CA ALA A 133 0.22 1.82 -4.98
C ALA A 133 0.44 0.57 -5.82
N HIS A 134 -0.56 0.22 -6.62
CA HIS A 134 -0.53 -0.92 -7.52
C HIS A 134 -0.82 -0.46 -8.94
N GLY A 135 0.04 -0.86 -9.85
CA GLY A 135 -0.03 -0.53 -11.25
C GLY A 135 -0.08 -1.75 -12.17
N PRO A 136 0.10 -1.53 -13.48
CA PRO A 136 0.05 -2.59 -14.48
C PRO A 136 1.11 -3.67 -14.27
N LYS A 137 0.84 -4.88 -14.77
CA LYS A 137 1.78 -6.01 -14.79
C LYS A 137 2.39 -6.35 -13.41
N GLY A 138 1.68 -6.05 -12.32
CA GLY A 138 2.16 -6.32 -10.97
C GLY A 138 3.23 -5.35 -10.47
N SER A 139 3.40 -4.20 -11.13
CA SER A 139 4.18 -3.12 -10.55
C SER A 139 3.54 -2.62 -9.26
N PHE A 140 4.36 -2.23 -8.31
CA PHE A 140 3.87 -1.66 -7.06
C PHE A 140 4.86 -0.64 -6.49
N VAL A 141 4.33 0.24 -5.64
CA VAL A 141 5.11 1.11 -4.77
C VAL A 141 4.57 0.96 -3.35
N ALA A 142 5.45 0.71 -2.39
CA ALA A 142 5.14 0.70 -0.97
C ALA A 142 5.97 1.78 -0.27
N VAL A 143 5.33 2.65 0.47
CA VAL A 143 5.96 3.73 1.24
C VAL A 143 5.55 3.59 2.70
N ASP A 144 6.53 3.69 3.60
CA ASP A 144 6.32 3.70 5.05
C ASP A 144 6.94 4.99 5.62
N LEU A 145 6.09 5.98 5.90
CA LEU A 145 6.49 7.28 6.43
C LEU A 145 6.45 7.22 7.96
N SER A 146 7.61 6.98 8.55
CA SER A 146 7.79 6.90 10.00
C SER A 146 7.92 8.28 10.68
N HIS A 147 8.13 9.31 9.91
CA HIS A 147 8.21 10.70 10.36
C HIS A 147 7.14 11.51 9.64
N VAL A 148 6.15 11.96 10.37
CA VAL A 148 4.99 12.66 9.79
C VAL A 148 4.75 13.95 10.56
N GLU A 149 5.06 15.06 9.90
CA GLU A 149 4.85 16.42 10.39
C GLU A 149 3.93 17.19 9.42
N ARG A 150 3.43 18.33 9.83
CA ARG A 150 2.48 19.14 9.05
C ARG A 150 2.94 19.49 7.63
N HIS A 151 4.24 19.69 7.43
CA HIS A 151 4.81 20.15 6.16
C HIS A 151 5.89 19.22 5.62
N ARG A 152 6.23 18.18 6.36
CA ARG A 152 7.29 17.25 5.98
C ARG A 152 6.98 15.85 6.45
N MET A 153 7.18 14.90 5.54
CA MET A 153 7.06 13.48 5.85
C MET A 153 8.30 12.76 5.31
N SER A 154 8.78 11.75 6.02
CA SER A 154 9.91 10.95 5.53
C SER A 154 9.85 9.52 6.03
N GLY A 155 10.51 8.63 5.27
CA GLY A 155 10.52 7.21 5.57
C GLY A 155 11.21 6.39 4.50
N THR A 156 10.74 5.18 4.29
CA THR A 156 11.28 4.24 3.32
C THR A 156 10.33 4.03 2.14
N ILE A 157 10.90 3.69 1.00
CA ILE A 157 10.16 3.34 -0.21
C ILE A 157 10.72 2.04 -0.78
N SER A 158 9.83 1.18 -1.27
CA SER A 158 10.13 0.02 -2.08
C SER A 158 9.28 0.07 -3.33
N LYS A 159 9.92 -0.01 -4.50
CA LYS A 159 9.25 0.00 -5.80
C LYS A 159 9.59 -1.27 -6.55
N ARG A 160 8.60 -1.89 -7.16
CA ARG A 160 8.76 -2.94 -8.15
C ARG A 160 8.25 -2.42 -9.49
N ASP A 161 9.09 -2.48 -10.52
CA ASP A 161 8.70 -2.10 -11.87
C ASP A 161 7.92 -3.22 -12.61
N MET A 162 7.55 -2.97 -13.86
CA MET A 162 6.81 -3.92 -14.70
C MET A 162 7.65 -5.11 -15.16
N GLU A 163 8.98 -4.99 -15.12
CA GLU A 163 9.97 -6.03 -15.43
C GLU A 163 10.27 -6.89 -14.19
N GLY A 164 9.79 -6.49 -13.00
CA GLY A 164 9.97 -7.21 -11.74
C GLY A 164 11.19 -6.77 -10.93
N ASN A 165 11.95 -5.77 -11.37
CA ASN A 165 13.09 -5.25 -10.61
C ASN A 165 12.60 -4.51 -9.38
N ILE A 166 13.29 -4.73 -8.25
CA ILE A 166 12.97 -4.08 -6.97
C ILE A 166 14.01 -3.02 -6.67
N THR A 167 13.55 -1.80 -6.43
CA THR A 167 14.34 -0.68 -5.97
C THR A 167 13.88 -0.27 -4.58
N ASN A 168 14.82 -0.18 -3.64
CA ASN A 168 14.56 0.29 -2.29
C ASN A 168 15.27 1.63 -2.06
N GLY A 169 14.73 2.46 -1.17
CA GLY A 169 15.31 3.75 -0.87
C GLY A 169 14.67 4.43 0.33
N VAL A 170 15.05 5.68 0.50
CA VAL A 170 14.42 6.62 1.44
C VAL A 170 13.66 7.67 0.67
N ILE A 171 12.54 8.12 1.22
CA ILE A 171 11.69 9.14 0.63
C ILE A 171 11.49 10.29 1.63
N MET A 172 11.48 11.49 1.09
CA MET A 172 11.10 12.70 1.79
C MET A 172 10.06 13.44 0.96
N ILE A 173 8.98 13.86 1.60
CA ILE A 173 7.90 14.64 0.99
C ILE A 173 7.80 15.96 1.77
N GLU A 174 7.85 17.08 1.07
CA GLU A 174 7.77 18.40 1.65
C GLU A 174 6.64 19.20 0.98
N ARG A 175 5.79 19.80 1.80
CA ARG A 175 4.82 20.79 1.34
C ARG A 175 5.51 22.14 1.23
N ILE A 176 5.70 22.65 0.02
CA ILE A 176 6.39 23.91 -0.27
C ILE A 176 5.42 25.08 -0.13
N SER A 177 4.19 24.91 -0.61
CA SER A 177 3.11 25.90 -0.52
C SER A 177 1.74 25.21 -0.44
N PRO A 178 0.63 25.91 -0.31
CA PRO A 178 -0.69 25.30 -0.42
C PRO A 178 -0.91 24.52 -1.72
N ASN A 179 -0.28 24.96 -2.81
CA ASN A 179 -0.48 24.42 -4.16
C ASN A 179 0.76 23.69 -4.72
N GLU A 180 1.81 23.53 -3.93
CA GLU A 180 3.02 22.83 -4.37
C GLU A 180 3.58 21.95 -3.26
N SER A 181 3.95 20.73 -3.62
CA SER A 181 4.76 19.84 -2.80
C SER A 181 5.84 19.14 -3.63
N ARG A 182 6.83 18.61 -2.96
CA ARG A 182 7.96 17.93 -3.58
C ARG A 182 8.24 16.62 -2.87
N SER A 183 8.40 15.55 -3.63
CA SER A 183 9.01 14.33 -3.13
C SER A 183 10.45 14.22 -3.63
N ARG A 184 11.30 13.64 -2.81
CA ARG A 184 12.66 13.24 -3.17
C ARG A 184 12.91 11.83 -2.70
N VAL A 185 13.34 10.98 -3.60
CA VAL A 185 13.75 9.62 -3.30
C VAL A 185 15.26 9.49 -3.52
N ILE A 186 15.92 8.80 -2.59
CA ILE A 186 17.31 8.39 -2.72
C ILE A 186 17.33 6.88 -2.62
N THR A 187 17.73 6.22 -3.68
CA THR A 187 17.78 4.76 -3.79
C THR A 187 19.02 4.19 -3.15
N ALA A 188 19.01 2.90 -2.83
CA ALA A 188 20.13 2.23 -2.14
C ALA A 188 21.45 2.24 -2.94
N ASP A 189 21.38 2.37 -4.27
CA ASP A 189 22.53 2.52 -5.18
C ASP A 189 23.04 3.96 -5.31
N GLY A 190 22.44 4.91 -4.55
CA GLY A 190 22.84 6.31 -4.50
C GLY A 190 22.19 7.20 -5.57
N ASN A 191 21.38 6.65 -6.46
CA ASN A 191 20.63 7.46 -7.41
C ASN A 191 19.54 8.27 -6.67
N SER A 192 19.15 9.40 -7.25
CA SER A 192 18.05 10.19 -6.71
C SER A 192 17.11 10.67 -7.80
N PHE A 193 15.83 10.69 -7.48
CA PHE A 193 14.84 11.34 -8.32
C PHE A 193 13.93 12.24 -7.48
N THR A 194 13.36 13.22 -8.15
CA THR A 194 12.47 14.20 -7.53
C THR A 194 11.17 14.26 -8.32
N GLU A 195 10.07 14.41 -7.60
CA GLU A 195 8.76 14.71 -8.17
C GLU A 195 8.26 16.03 -7.59
N VAL A 196 7.73 16.89 -8.45
CA VAL A 196 7.09 18.15 -8.07
C VAL A 196 5.61 18.04 -8.37
N PHE A 197 4.81 18.20 -7.34
CA PHE A 197 3.35 18.14 -7.41
C PHE A 197 2.82 19.57 -7.42
N ARG A 198 1.95 19.91 -8.39
CA ARG A 198 1.25 21.19 -8.43
C ARG A 198 -0.24 20.96 -8.48
N ALA A 199 -0.96 21.62 -7.57
CA ALA A 199 -2.42 21.53 -7.52
C ALA A 199 -3.02 22.10 -8.81
N VAL A 200 -4.00 21.43 -9.36
CA VAL A 200 -4.77 21.91 -10.51
C VAL A 200 -5.82 22.88 -9.98
N GLU A 201 -5.72 24.13 -10.39
CA GLU A 201 -6.75 25.13 -10.05
C GLU A 201 -8.09 24.74 -10.70
N LYS A 202 -9.16 24.86 -9.90
CA LYS A 202 -10.54 24.56 -10.34
C LYS A 202 -11.16 25.78 -10.99
#